data_bcd60870db236e5c9ca7d368e0120a59
#
_entry.id   bcd60870db236e5c9ca7d368e0120a59
#
_cell.length_a   1.000
_cell.length_b   1.000
_cell.length_c   1.000
_cell.angle_alpha   90.00
_cell.angle_beta   90.00
_cell.angle_gamma   90.00
#
_symmetry.space_group_name_H-M   'P 1'
#
loop_
_entity.id
_entity.type
_entity.pdbx_description
1 polymer ?
#
loop_
_entity_poly.entity_id
_entity_poly.type
_entity_poly.pdbx_seq_one_letter_code
_entity_poly.pdbx_strand_id
1 'polypeptide(L)'
;MSDYKEKFEKMKVAGNLAARTLDMLTENIKEGVSTDYIDKLGYEFIRDNGGYSAPLYYRGFTKSLCTSLNHVVCHGIPSDRILNEGDAVNVDVTAIVDEHYGDTSRMFCIGKTPVKLKNLIDVTYESMMRAIKILKPGIKLGDIGHTIQSFVEDKGYSVVRDFCGHGISTTFHETPNILHYGTKNTGMELRPGMTFTIEPMINSGKYDVKMLNDGWTAVTKDKSLSAQFEHTLGITENGYEIFTESAKGYSKPPYL
;
A
#
# COMPACT_ATOMS: atom_id res chain seq x y z
N MET A 1 -1.15 5.16 -31.83
CA MET A 1 -0.36 5.15 -30.57
C MET A 1 -1.32 4.76 -29.47
N SER A 2 -0.96 3.79 -28.65
CA SER A 2 -1.91 3.22 -27.71
C SER A 2 -2.39 4.28 -26.72
N ASP A 3 -3.70 4.34 -26.56
CA ASP A 3 -4.50 5.22 -25.70
C ASP A 3 -4.05 5.23 -24.20
N TYR A 4 -3.27 4.23 -23.77
CA TYR A 4 -2.86 4.09 -22.36
C TYR A 4 -1.78 5.08 -21.92
N LYS A 5 -1.00 5.68 -22.84
CA LYS A 5 0.07 6.62 -22.46
C LYS A 5 -0.49 7.89 -21.80
N GLU A 6 -1.59 8.42 -22.35
CA GLU A 6 -2.27 9.57 -21.75
C GLU A 6 -2.82 9.21 -20.36
N LYS A 7 -3.43 8.04 -20.21
CA LYS A 7 -3.89 7.53 -18.91
C LYS A 7 -2.72 7.44 -17.91
N PHE A 8 -1.57 6.90 -18.34
CA PHE A 8 -0.41 6.77 -17.48
C PHE A 8 0.11 8.13 -17.01
N GLU A 9 0.20 9.13 -17.89
CA GLU A 9 0.63 10.48 -17.49
C GLU A 9 -0.31 11.09 -16.44
N LYS A 10 -1.63 10.93 -16.59
CA LYS A 10 -2.61 11.40 -15.60
C LYS A 10 -2.49 10.64 -14.28
N MET A 11 -2.36 9.32 -14.32
CA MET A 11 -2.15 8.50 -13.13
C MET A 11 -0.83 8.80 -12.42
N LYS A 12 0.24 9.14 -13.17
CA LYS A 12 1.50 9.62 -12.57
C LYS A 12 1.32 10.90 -11.78
N VAL A 13 0.46 11.82 -12.23
CA VAL A 13 0.17 13.06 -11.48
C VAL A 13 -0.49 12.72 -10.14
N ALA A 14 -1.52 11.86 -10.13
CA ALA A 14 -2.19 11.42 -8.91
C ALA A 14 -1.25 10.60 -8.01
N GLY A 15 -0.52 9.65 -8.58
CA GLY A 15 0.45 8.81 -7.86
C GLY A 15 1.60 9.61 -7.26
N ASN A 16 2.11 10.62 -7.99
CA ASN A 16 3.12 11.54 -7.46
C ASN A 16 2.58 12.35 -6.27
N LEU A 17 1.33 12.81 -6.34
CA LEU A 17 0.72 13.52 -5.21
C LEU A 17 0.60 12.61 -3.98
N ALA A 18 0.15 11.37 -4.13
CA ALA A 18 0.08 10.39 -3.03
C ALA A 18 1.48 10.12 -2.45
N ALA A 19 2.49 9.88 -3.28
CA ALA A 19 3.87 9.66 -2.84
C ALA A 19 4.46 10.88 -2.10
N ARG A 20 4.24 12.09 -2.61
CA ARG A 20 4.67 13.35 -1.97
C ARG A 20 3.95 13.59 -0.63
N THR A 21 2.70 13.16 -0.51
CA THR A 21 1.99 13.19 0.76
C THR A 21 2.70 12.31 1.80
N LEU A 22 3.06 11.09 1.45
CA LEU A 22 3.87 10.22 2.32
C LEU A 22 5.26 10.79 2.61
N ASP A 23 5.89 11.44 1.63
CA ASP A 23 7.19 12.12 1.82
C ASP A 23 7.10 13.26 2.84
N MET A 24 6.05 14.07 2.79
CA MET A 24 5.77 15.12 3.77
C MET A 24 5.46 14.53 5.16
N LEU A 25 4.65 13.47 5.21
CA LEU A 25 4.31 12.78 6.45
C LEU A 25 5.53 12.15 7.12
N THR A 26 6.54 11.70 6.35
CA THR A 26 7.79 11.15 6.88
C THR A 26 8.49 12.08 7.87
N GLU A 27 8.41 13.39 7.64
CA GLU A 27 9.01 14.40 8.51
C GLU A 27 8.18 14.68 9.79
N ASN A 28 6.92 14.24 9.81
CA ASN A 28 5.96 14.54 10.86
C ASN A 28 5.58 13.33 11.73
N ILE A 29 5.76 12.11 11.23
CA ILE A 29 5.41 10.87 11.95
C ILE A 29 6.50 10.56 12.98
N LYS A 30 6.19 10.74 14.26
CA LYS A 30 7.10 10.52 15.38
C LYS A 30 6.33 10.21 16.65
N GLU A 31 7.04 9.82 17.72
CA GLU A 31 6.46 9.63 19.04
C GLU A 31 5.67 10.86 19.51
N GLY A 32 4.54 10.63 20.16
CA GLY A 32 3.66 11.66 20.71
C GLY A 32 2.65 12.25 19.70
N VAL A 33 2.72 11.86 18.43
CA VAL A 33 1.77 12.31 17.40
C VAL A 33 0.55 11.38 17.37
N SER A 34 -0.65 11.95 17.24
CA SER A 34 -1.87 11.15 17.05
C SER A 34 -2.08 10.76 15.59
N THR A 35 -2.78 9.66 15.35
CA THR A 35 -3.14 9.26 13.99
C THR A 35 -4.13 10.23 13.34
N ASP A 36 -4.99 10.91 14.10
CA ASP A 36 -5.83 12.01 13.62
C ASP A 36 -5.01 13.21 13.10
N TYR A 37 -3.89 13.50 13.75
CA TYR A 37 -3.00 14.58 13.29
C TYR A 37 -2.33 14.21 11.96
N ILE A 38 -1.95 12.94 11.78
CA ILE A 38 -1.42 12.42 10.52
C ILE A 38 -2.46 12.54 9.40
N ASP A 39 -3.71 12.14 9.67
CA ASP A 39 -4.83 12.26 8.74
C ASP A 39 -5.06 13.72 8.33
N LYS A 40 -5.10 14.64 9.32
CA LYS A 40 -5.25 16.07 9.06
C LYS A 40 -4.15 16.61 8.13
N LEU A 41 -2.89 16.32 8.42
CA LEU A 41 -1.77 16.77 7.59
C LEU A 41 -1.85 16.21 6.16
N GLY A 42 -2.17 14.92 6.01
CA GLY A 42 -2.35 14.30 4.70
C GLY A 42 -3.49 14.91 3.90
N TYR A 43 -4.65 15.12 4.55
CA TYR A 43 -5.79 15.78 3.92
C TYR A 43 -5.47 17.21 3.44
N GLU A 44 -4.87 18.02 4.32
CA GLU A 44 -4.49 19.41 3.99
C GLU A 44 -3.50 19.43 2.82
N PHE A 45 -2.48 18.58 2.85
CA PHE A 45 -1.47 18.53 1.80
C PHE A 45 -2.06 18.12 0.44
N ILE A 46 -2.90 17.09 0.39
CA ILE A 46 -3.57 16.65 -0.85
C ILE A 46 -4.42 17.78 -1.42
N ARG A 47 -5.27 18.40 -0.58
CA ARG A 47 -6.15 19.52 -0.97
C ARG A 47 -5.35 20.72 -1.49
N ASP A 48 -4.32 21.13 -0.77
CA ASP A 48 -3.52 22.31 -1.09
C ASP A 48 -2.65 22.11 -2.35
N ASN A 49 -2.46 20.87 -2.79
CA ASN A 49 -1.82 20.50 -4.04
C ASN A 49 -2.83 20.11 -5.16
N GLY A 50 -4.10 20.50 -5.01
CA GLY A 50 -5.12 20.38 -6.06
C GLY A 50 -5.73 18.99 -6.23
N GLY A 51 -5.55 18.09 -5.26
CA GLY A 51 -6.15 16.75 -5.26
C GLY A 51 -7.28 16.59 -4.27
N TYR A 52 -7.84 15.39 -4.26
CA TYR A 52 -8.86 14.93 -3.30
C TYR A 52 -8.39 13.62 -2.67
N SER A 53 -8.72 13.41 -1.39
CA SER A 53 -8.48 12.15 -0.70
C SER A 53 -9.55 11.13 -1.09
N ALA A 54 -9.16 10.06 -1.75
CA ALA A 54 -10.10 9.05 -2.23
C ALA A 54 -10.84 8.28 -1.12
N PRO A 55 -10.21 7.95 0.03
CA PRO A 55 -10.91 7.25 1.11
C PRO A 55 -12.04 8.06 1.74
N LEU A 56 -11.92 9.40 1.76
CA LEU A 56 -12.88 10.26 2.45
C LEU A 56 -14.29 10.11 1.88
N TYR A 57 -15.18 9.61 2.71
CA TYR A 57 -16.58 9.23 2.39
C TYR A 57 -16.75 8.05 1.43
N TYR A 58 -15.65 7.40 1.02
CA TYR A 58 -15.77 6.19 0.22
C TYR A 58 -16.46 5.07 1.02
N ARG A 59 -17.64 4.64 0.56
CA ARG A 59 -18.49 3.62 1.23
C ARG A 59 -18.68 3.87 2.72
N GLY A 60 -18.69 5.14 3.16
CA GLY A 60 -18.86 5.53 4.55
C GLY A 60 -17.58 5.61 5.39
N PHE A 61 -16.41 5.44 4.81
CA PHE A 61 -15.14 5.73 5.51
C PHE A 61 -15.05 7.21 5.85
N THR A 62 -14.62 7.56 7.08
CA THR A 62 -14.77 8.91 7.62
C THR A 62 -13.51 9.74 7.65
N LYS A 63 -12.39 9.18 7.18
CA LYS A 63 -11.07 9.80 7.21
C LYS A 63 -10.46 9.88 5.81
N SER A 64 -9.40 10.64 5.65
CA SER A 64 -8.79 10.93 4.36
C SER A 64 -7.67 9.97 3.97
N LEU A 65 -7.17 9.20 4.93
CA LEU A 65 -6.17 8.15 4.75
C LEU A 65 -6.37 7.05 5.78
N CYS A 66 -5.65 5.91 5.66
CA CYS A 66 -5.67 4.87 6.68
C CYS A 66 -4.39 4.88 7.50
N THR A 67 -4.51 4.52 8.80
CA THR A 67 -3.37 4.37 9.71
C THR A 67 -3.47 3.02 10.43
N SER A 68 -2.63 2.07 10.05
CA SER A 68 -2.69 0.70 10.54
C SER A 68 -1.48 0.39 11.44
N LEU A 69 -1.72 0.31 12.76
CA LEU A 69 -0.67 0.14 13.77
C LEU A 69 -0.45 -1.32 14.14
N ASN A 70 0.79 -1.75 14.20
CA ASN A 70 1.26 -3.00 14.81
C ASN A 70 0.55 -4.26 14.28
N HIS A 71 -0.55 -4.68 14.91
CA HIS A 71 -1.35 -5.84 14.54
C HIS A 71 -2.55 -5.51 13.65
N VAL A 72 -2.74 -4.23 13.33
CA VAL A 72 -3.72 -3.80 12.32
C VAL A 72 -3.15 -4.12 10.94
N VAL A 73 -3.90 -4.89 10.16
CA VAL A 73 -3.49 -5.36 8.83
C VAL A 73 -3.66 -4.25 7.80
N CYS A 74 -4.87 -3.66 7.75
CA CYS A 74 -5.21 -2.57 6.85
C CYS A 74 -6.46 -1.83 7.32
N HIS A 75 -6.78 -0.72 6.65
CA HIS A 75 -7.97 0.11 6.85
C HIS A 75 -8.14 0.63 8.29
N GLY A 76 -7.05 0.78 9.04
CA GLY A 76 -7.10 1.39 10.36
C GLY A 76 -7.60 2.83 10.27
N ILE A 77 -8.65 3.16 11.06
CA ILE A 77 -9.27 4.49 11.06
C ILE A 77 -8.42 5.42 11.93
N PRO A 78 -7.91 6.54 11.40
CA PRO A 78 -7.28 7.59 12.20
C PRO A 78 -8.14 8.03 13.38
N SER A 79 -7.51 8.23 14.54
CA SER A 79 -8.17 8.58 15.81
C SER A 79 -7.21 9.36 16.73
N ASP A 80 -7.61 9.58 17.98
CA ASP A 80 -6.78 10.15 19.03
C ASP A 80 -5.63 9.21 19.52
N ARG A 81 -5.47 8.04 18.90
CA ARG A 81 -4.40 7.10 19.20
C ARG A 81 -3.03 7.75 19.00
N ILE A 82 -2.29 7.89 20.08
CA ILE A 82 -0.93 8.44 20.10
C ILE A 82 0.07 7.35 19.71
N LEU A 83 1.02 7.70 18.85
CA LEU A 83 2.17 6.86 18.51
C LEU A 83 3.17 6.83 19.65
N ASN A 84 3.60 5.64 20.05
CA ASN A 84 4.56 5.43 21.12
C ASN A 84 5.88 4.83 20.59
N GLU A 85 6.97 5.01 21.33
CA GLU A 85 8.23 4.34 21.03
C GLU A 85 8.01 2.82 20.87
N GLY A 86 8.55 2.25 19.81
CA GLY A 86 8.41 0.83 19.47
C GLY A 86 7.22 0.49 18.57
N ASP A 87 6.27 1.41 18.37
CA ASP A 87 5.19 1.23 17.41
C ASP A 87 5.74 1.23 15.96
N ALA A 88 5.03 0.53 15.07
CA ALA A 88 5.11 0.78 13.64
C ALA A 88 3.70 1.05 13.11
N VAL A 89 3.60 1.96 12.16
CA VAL A 89 2.34 2.32 11.51
C VAL A 89 2.49 2.25 10.00
N ASN A 90 1.56 1.57 9.33
CA ASN A 90 1.35 1.75 7.90
C ASN A 90 0.48 3.00 7.72
N VAL A 91 0.89 3.88 6.84
CA VAL A 91 0.07 5.01 6.37
C VAL A 91 -0.21 4.79 4.90
N ASP A 92 -1.49 4.78 4.57
CA ASP A 92 -2.00 4.45 3.26
C ASP A 92 -2.76 5.66 2.70
N VAL A 93 -2.33 6.12 1.54
CA VAL A 93 -2.74 7.38 0.92
C VAL A 93 -3.18 7.15 -0.51
N THR A 94 -4.45 7.41 -0.78
CA THR A 94 -4.97 7.48 -2.14
C THR A 94 -5.37 8.90 -2.50
N ALA A 95 -4.76 9.45 -3.53
CA ALA A 95 -5.08 10.78 -4.06
C ALA A 95 -5.80 10.68 -5.40
N ILE A 96 -6.73 11.61 -5.64
CA ILE A 96 -7.43 11.79 -6.91
C ILE A 96 -6.99 13.13 -7.50
N VAL A 97 -6.54 13.13 -8.76
CA VAL A 97 -6.27 14.32 -9.55
C VAL A 97 -6.85 14.11 -10.94
N ASP A 98 -7.64 15.07 -11.43
CA ASP A 98 -8.29 14.98 -12.74
C ASP A 98 -8.96 13.60 -13.00
N GLU A 99 -9.77 13.16 -12.02
CA GLU A 99 -10.50 11.89 -12.03
C GLU A 99 -9.64 10.62 -12.03
N HIS A 100 -8.30 10.73 -11.95
CA HIS A 100 -7.39 9.59 -11.88
C HIS A 100 -6.89 9.39 -10.46
N TYR A 101 -6.72 8.12 -10.09
CA TYR A 101 -6.31 7.68 -8.76
C TYR A 101 -4.83 7.31 -8.72
N GLY A 102 -4.21 7.60 -7.59
CA GLY A 102 -2.88 7.09 -7.26
C GLY A 102 -2.88 6.63 -5.80
N ASP A 103 -2.56 5.37 -5.57
CA ASP A 103 -2.66 4.67 -4.30
C ASP A 103 -1.32 4.12 -3.88
N THR A 104 -0.93 4.37 -2.62
CA THR A 104 0.37 3.91 -2.11
C THR A 104 0.42 3.93 -0.59
N SER A 105 1.11 2.97 0.00
CA SER A 105 1.32 2.93 1.44
C SER A 105 2.77 2.66 1.82
N ARG A 106 3.15 3.14 3.02
CA ARG A 106 4.48 2.91 3.61
C ARG A 106 4.38 2.61 5.10
N MET A 107 5.39 1.85 5.59
CA MET A 107 5.58 1.61 7.02
C MET A 107 6.46 2.69 7.65
N PHE A 108 6.10 3.14 8.83
CA PHE A 108 6.89 4.08 9.65
C PHE A 108 7.21 3.44 10.99
N CYS A 109 8.47 3.49 11.39
CA CYS A 109 8.95 2.99 12.67
C CYS A 109 9.09 4.14 13.67
N ILE A 110 8.54 3.99 14.87
CA ILE A 110 8.55 5.02 15.91
C ILE A 110 9.65 4.71 16.93
N GLY A 111 10.67 5.54 16.95
CA GLY A 111 11.80 5.38 17.88
C GLY A 111 12.52 4.03 17.73
N LYS A 112 12.85 3.39 18.86
CA LYS A 112 13.54 2.09 18.88
C LYS A 112 12.58 0.95 18.58
N THR A 113 12.44 0.62 17.33
CA THR A 113 11.57 -0.47 16.85
C THR A 113 12.19 -1.83 17.13
N PRO A 114 11.43 -2.81 17.67
CA PRO A 114 11.91 -4.17 17.89
C PRO A 114 12.43 -4.85 16.62
N VAL A 115 13.50 -5.64 16.74
CA VAL A 115 14.14 -6.34 15.60
C VAL A 115 13.15 -7.20 14.82
N LYS A 116 12.24 -7.91 15.51
CA LYS A 116 11.19 -8.72 14.87
C LYS A 116 10.31 -7.91 13.92
N LEU A 117 9.97 -6.67 14.31
CA LEU A 117 9.14 -5.78 13.52
C LEU A 117 9.92 -5.22 12.33
N LYS A 118 11.19 -4.86 12.52
CA LYS A 118 12.07 -4.44 11.41
C LYS A 118 12.22 -5.55 10.36
N ASN A 119 12.45 -6.78 10.79
CA ASN A 119 12.57 -7.92 9.87
C ASN A 119 11.26 -8.16 9.09
N LEU A 120 10.11 -8.06 9.75
CA LEU A 120 8.81 -8.16 9.08
C LEU A 120 8.65 -7.06 8.02
N ILE A 121 8.96 -5.82 8.36
CA ILE A 121 8.88 -4.66 7.45
C ILE A 121 9.82 -4.88 6.23
N ASP A 122 11.05 -5.31 6.49
CA ASP A 122 12.04 -5.59 5.41
C ASP A 122 11.56 -6.69 4.48
N VAL A 123 11.03 -7.80 5.01
CA VAL A 123 10.50 -8.91 4.21
C VAL A 123 9.26 -8.48 3.41
N THR A 124 8.38 -7.68 4.01
CA THR A 124 7.19 -7.16 3.32
C THR A 124 7.57 -6.28 2.13
N TYR A 125 8.45 -5.30 2.34
CA TYR A 125 8.96 -4.45 1.27
C TYR A 125 9.64 -5.25 0.16
N GLU A 126 10.56 -6.13 0.52
CA GLU A 126 11.28 -6.96 -0.45
C GLU A 126 10.35 -7.88 -1.24
N SER A 127 9.29 -8.42 -0.60
CA SER A 127 8.30 -9.27 -1.27
C SER A 127 7.56 -8.51 -2.38
N MET A 128 7.13 -7.27 -2.09
CA MET A 128 6.49 -6.37 -3.05
C MET A 128 7.44 -6.07 -4.21
N MET A 129 8.67 -5.66 -3.92
CA MET A 129 9.65 -5.29 -4.96
C MET A 129 10.06 -6.47 -5.83
N ARG A 130 10.10 -7.70 -5.29
CA ARG A 130 10.31 -8.92 -6.09
C ARG A 130 9.19 -9.16 -7.07
N ALA A 131 7.94 -8.98 -6.64
CA ALA A 131 6.77 -9.11 -7.50
C ALA A 131 6.74 -8.01 -8.58
N ILE A 132 7.09 -6.78 -8.24
CA ILE A 132 7.18 -5.68 -9.21
C ILE A 132 8.27 -5.97 -10.28
N LYS A 133 9.43 -6.45 -9.88
CA LYS A 133 10.57 -6.72 -10.78
C LYS A 133 10.30 -7.76 -11.87
N ILE A 134 9.34 -8.66 -11.68
CA ILE A 134 8.99 -9.65 -12.71
C ILE A 134 7.98 -9.15 -13.73
N LEU A 135 7.39 -7.96 -13.52
CA LEU A 135 6.29 -7.46 -14.33
C LEU A 135 6.72 -7.12 -15.77
N LYS A 136 6.00 -7.67 -16.70
CA LYS A 136 6.08 -7.39 -18.14
C LYS A 136 4.87 -8.03 -18.83
N PRO A 137 4.57 -7.65 -20.06
CA PRO A 137 3.56 -8.36 -20.85
C PRO A 137 3.82 -9.86 -20.91
N GLY A 138 2.76 -10.67 -20.80
CA GLY A 138 2.83 -12.13 -20.81
C GLY A 138 2.95 -12.81 -19.45
N ILE A 139 3.33 -12.08 -18.39
CA ILE A 139 3.30 -12.58 -17.01
C ILE A 139 1.83 -12.75 -16.58
N LYS A 140 1.54 -13.78 -15.81
CA LYS A 140 0.19 -14.03 -15.28
C LYS A 140 0.05 -13.55 -13.85
N LEU A 141 -1.18 -13.18 -13.45
CA LEU A 141 -1.45 -12.69 -12.08
C LEU A 141 -1.00 -13.66 -10.99
N GLY A 142 -1.13 -14.97 -11.23
CA GLY A 142 -0.64 -16.00 -10.31
C GLY A 142 0.87 -16.00 -10.10
N ASP A 143 1.64 -15.47 -11.04
CA ASP A 143 3.12 -15.33 -10.90
C ASP A 143 3.46 -14.26 -9.87
N ILE A 144 2.67 -13.18 -9.80
CA ILE A 144 2.79 -12.11 -8.79
C ILE A 144 2.60 -12.71 -7.40
N GLY A 145 1.43 -13.34 -7.17
CA GLY A 145 1.10 -13.95 -5.89
C GLY A 145 2.07 -15.04 -5.48
N HIS A 146 2.47 -15.92 -6.41
CA HIS A 146 3.46 -16.96 -6.16
C HIS A 146 4.82 -16.38 -5.74
N THR A 147 5.28 -15.32 -6.39
CA THR A 147 6.56 -14.67 -6.07
C THR A 147 6.56 -14.10 -4.66
N ILE A 148 5.49 -13.41 -4.27
CA ILE A 148 5.31 -12.87 -2.91
C ILE A 148 5.25 -14.02 -1.90
N GLN A 149 4.31 -14.93 -2.09
CA GLN A 149 4.02 -16.02 -1.13
C GLN A 149 5.24 -16.90 -0.89
N SER A 150 5.90 -17.37 -1.95
CA SER A 150 7.06 -18.26 -1.81
C SER A 150 8.20 -17.61 -1.03
N PHE A 151 8.47 -16.32 -1.27
CA PHE A 151 9.51 -15.59 -0.56
C PHE A 151 9.16 -15.35 0.91
N VAL A 152 7.92 -14.95 1.19
CA VAL A 152 7.43 -14.63 2.53
C VAL A 152 7.37 -15.87 3.42
N GLU A 153 6.80 -16.96 2.91
CA GLU A 153 6.64 -18.22 3.65
C GLU A 153 8.00 -18.88 3.92
N ASP A 154 8.99 -18.78 2.99
CA ASP A 154 10.38 -19.21 3.24
C ASP A 154 11.04 -18.49 4.41
N LYS A 155 10.62 -17.27 4.71
CA LYS A 155 11.08 -16.48 5.86
C LYS A 155 10.29 -16.73 7.15
N GLY A 156 9.31 -17.63 7.11
CA GLY A 156 8.47 -17.98 8.27
C GLY A 156 7.36 -16.98 8.60
N TYR A 157 7.00 -16.13 7.63
CA TYR A 157 5.85 -15.21 7.72
C TYR A 157 4.66 -15.75 6.92
N SER A 158 3.51 -15.09 7.00
CA SER A 158 2.33 -15.48 6.25
C SER A 158 1.73 -14.33 5.45
N VAL A 159 1.14 -14.64 4.30
CA VAL A 159 0.47 -13.68 3.43
C VAL A 159 -1.02 -13.65 3.76
N VAL A 160 -1.58 -12.48 4.05
CA VAL A 160 -3.02 -12.27 4.24
C VAL A 160 -3.77 -12.63 2.96
N ARG A 161 -4.95 -13.28 3.10
CA ARG A 161 -5.73 -13.82 1.98
C ARG A 161 -7.08 -13.14 1.78
N ASP A 162 -7.54 -12.36 2.77
CA ASP A 162 -8.85 -11.69 2.76
C ASP A 162 -8.84 -10.38 1.98
N PHE A 163 -7.65 -9.85 1.69
CA PHE A 163 -7.43 -8.61 0.94
C PHE A 163 -6.46 -8.86 -0.21
N CYS A 164 -6.51 -7.99 -1.20
CA CYS A 164 -5.68 -8.09 -2.41
C CYS A 164 -5.46 -6.71 -3.02
N GLY A 165 -4.49 -6.59 -3.89
CA GLY A 165 -4.37 -5.46 -4.80
C GLY A 165 -5.51 -5.48 -5.83
N HIS A 166 -5.66 -4.39 -6.54
CA HIS A 166 -6.80 -4.17 -7.44
C HIS A 166 -6.41 -3.36 -8.68
N GLY A 167 -7.18 -3.51 -9.73
CA GLY A 167 -7.14 -2.57 -10.84
C GLY A 167 -7.51 -1.16 -10.34
N ILE A 168 -6.88 -0.14 -10.90
CA ILE A 168 -7.06 1.26 -10.53
C ILE A 168 -6.83 2.15 -11.73
N SER A 169 -7.72 3.15 -11.96
CA SER A 169 -7.55 4.13 -13.04
C SER A 169 -8.37 5.40 -12.75
N THR A 170 -9.54 5.53 -13.36
CA THR A 170 -10.60 6.51 -13.02
C THR A 170 -11.64 5.92 -12.07
N THR A 171 -11.40 4.72 -11.60
CA THR A 171 -12.17 4.02 -10.56
C THR A 171 -11.21 3.60 -9.48
N PHE A 172 -11.56 3.79 -8.20
CA PHE A 172 -10.70 3.47 -7.07
C PHE A 172 -10.35 1.97 -7.03
N HIS A 173 -11.37 1.12 -7.04
CA HIS A 173 -11.21 -0.34 -7.03
C HIS A 173 -11.94 -0.94 -8.22
N GLU A 174 -11.20 -1.53 -9.13
CA GLU A 174 -11.74 -2.22 -10.30
C GLU A 174 -11.01 -3.56 -10.55
N THR A 175 -11.50 -4.34 -11.47
CA THR A 175 -10.80 -5.56 -11.89
C THR A 175 -9.53 -5.25 -12.69
N PRO A 176 -8.52 -6.12 -12.62
CA PRO A 176 -8.48 -7.42 -11.94
C PRO A 176 -8.11 -7.31 -10.45
N ASN A 177 -8.49 -8.33 -9.66
CA ASN A 177 -7.93 -8.54 -8.32
C ASN A 177 -6.50 -9.08 -8.43
N ILE A 178 -5.57 -8.50 -7.67
CA ILE A 178 -4.16 -8.88 -7.63
C ILE A 178 -3.88 -9.62 -6.32
N LEU A 179 -4.03 -10.93 -6.33
CA LEU A 179 -3.76 -11.75 -5.15
C LEU A 179 -2.26 -11.77 -4.85
N HIS A 180 -1.91 -11.64 -3.56
CA HIS A 180 -0.53 -11.71 -3.09
C HIS A 180 -0.08 -13.16 -2.74
N TYR A 181 -0.89 -14.13 -3.09
CA TYR A 181 -0.65 -15.57 -3.02
C TYR A 181 -1.18 -16.24 -4.28
N GLY A 182 -0.68 -17.41 -4.62
CA GLY A 182 -1.18 -18.09 -5.81
C GLY A 182 -0.25 -19.13 -6.39
N THR A 183 -0.67 -19.64 -7.55
CA THR A 183 0.04 -20.67 -8.30
C THR A 183 0.68 -20.07 -9.55
N LYS A 184 1.94 -20.41 -9.78
CA LYS A 184 2.68 -19.97 -10.95
C LYS A 184 1.96 -20.36 -12.26
N ASN A 185 2.06 -19.49 -13.26
CA ASN A 185 1.46 -19.63 -14.59
C ASN A 185 -0.08 -19.71 -14.59
N THR A 186 -0.79 -19.16 -13.60
CA THR A 186 -2.26 -19.14 -13.54
C THR A 186 -2.82 -17.71 -13.57
N GLY A 187 -4.11 -17.60 -13.90
CA GLY A 187 -4.82 -16.33 -13.92
C GLY A 187 -4.67 -15.55 -15.23
N MET A 188 -5.13 -14.29 -15.19
CA MET A 188 -5.11 -13.38 -16.35
C MET A 188 -3.66 -13.03 -16.73
N GLU A 189 -3.42 -12.90 -18.01
CA GLU A 189 -2.14 -12.44 -18.55
C GLU A 189 -2.06 -10.92 -18.56
N LEU A 190 -0.94 -10.37 -18.11
CA LEU A 190 -0.66 -8.94 -18.13
C LEU A 190 -0.46 -8.44 -19.56
N ARG A 191 -1.06 -7.29 -19.87
CA ARG A 191 -0.99 -6.64 -21.17
C ARG A 191 -0.63 -5.16 -21.01
N PRO A 192 0.03 -4.55 -22.02
CA PRO A 192 0.29 -3.13 -22.01
C PRO A 192 -0.99 -2.31 -21.75
N GLY A 193 -0.86 -1.28 -20.93
CA GLY A 193 -1.96 -0.41 -20.54
C GLY A 193 -2.74 -0.86 -19.31
N MET A 194 -2.53 -2.06 -18.77
CA MET A 194 -3.09 -2.43 -17.47
C MET A 194 -2.49 -1.61 -16.35
N THR A 195 -3.31 -1.17 -15.40
CA THR A 195 -2.93 -0.42 -14.21
C THR A 195 -3.54 -1.06 -12.97
N PHE A 196 -2.76 -1.24 -11.91
CA PHE A 196 -3.19 -1.93 -10.70
C PHE A 196 -2.26 -1.62 -9.52
N THR A 197 -2.67 -2.01 -8.31
CA THR A 197 -1.84 -1.96 -7.10
C THR A 197 -1.18 -3.31 -6.83
N ILE A 198 0.01 -3.26 -6.21
CA ILE A 198 0.63 -4.40 -5.51
C ILE A 198 0.87 -3.94 -4.08
N GLU A 199 0.22 -4.62 -3.13
CA GLU A 199 0.08 -4.16 -1.73
C GLU A 199 0.11 -5.31 -0.71
N PRO A 200 1.14 -6.16 -0.70
CA PRO A 200 1.15 -7.34 0.15
C PRO A 200 1.05 -6.98 1.64
N MET A 201 0.07 -7.58 2.31
CA MET A 201 -0.08 -7.56 3.77
C MET A 201 0.52 -8.84 4.34
N ILE A 202 1.55 -8.69 5.17
CA ILE A 202 2.34 -9.79 5.70
C ILE A 202 2.25 -9.83 7.22
N ASN A 203 1.90 -11.00 7.77
CA ASN A 203 1.78 -11.21 9.21
C ASN A 203 2.97 -12.01 9.77
N SER A 204 3.40 -11.67 10.98
CA SER A 204 4.42 -12.43 11.70
C SER A 204 3.91 -13.72 12.33
N GLY A 205 2.61 -13.95 12.32
CA GLY A 205 1.91 -15.13 12.75
C GLY A 205 1.11 -15.79 11.62
N LYS A 206 -0.16 -16.14 11.90
CA LYS A 206 -1.06 -16.72 10.91
C LYS A 206 -1.65 -15.66 10.00
N TYR A 207 -2.07 -16.06 8.80
CA TYR A 207 -2.68 -15.17 7.82
C TYR A 207 -4.12 -14.74 8.14
N ASP A 208 -4.78 -15.42 9.10
CA ASP A 208 -6.18 -15.13 9.44
C ASP A 208 -6.36 -13.72 10.01
N VAL A 209 -7.40 -13.05 9.55
CA VAL A 209 -7.78 -11.72 9.99
C VAL A 209 -9.13 -11.69 10.67
N LYS A 210 -9.41 -10.61 11.37
CA LYS A 210 -10.69 -10.30 11.98
C LYS A 210 -11.05 -8.84 11.72
N MET A 211 -12.26 -8.61 11.22
CA MET A 211 -12.82 -7.26 11.12
C MET A 211 -13.30 -6.78 12.49
N LEU A 212 -13.00 -5.53 12.81
CA LEU A 212 -13.53 -4.87 14.00
C LEU A 212 -14.97 -4.36 13.79
N ASN A 213 -15.63 -3.96 14.89
CA ASN A 213 -17.02 -3.52 14.86
C ASN A 213 -17.22 -2.15 14.17
N ASP A 214 -16.15 -1.44 13.85
CA ASP A 214 -16.20 -0.21 13.06
C ASP A 214 -16.48 -0.46 11.57
N GLY A 215 -16.45 -1.74 11.14
CA GLY A 215 -16.76 -2.17 9.79
C GLY A 215 -15.61 -1.99 8.79
N TRP A 216 -14.44 -1.48 9.23
CA TRP A 216 -13.30 -1.17 8.38
C TRP A 216 -12.00 -1.80 8.84
N THR A 217 -11.65 -1.62 10.12
CA THR A 217 -10.36 -2.04 10.64
C THR A 217 -10.19 -3.55 10.65
N ALA A 218 -9.25 -4.06 9.86
CA ALA A 218 -8.85 -5.46 9.87
C ALA A 218 -7.64 -5.66 10.79
N VAL A 219 -7.70 -6.64 11.67
CA VAL A 219 -6.60 -7.00 12.59
C VAL A 219 -6.22 -8.46 12.45
N THR A 220 -4.96 -8.80 12.76
CA THR A 220 -4.54 -10.19 12.84
C THR A 220 -5.34 -10.93 13.93
N LYS A 221 -5.86 -12.11 13.61
CA LYS A 221 -6.71 -12.86 14.54
C LYS A 221 -5.94 -13.36 15.76
N ASP A 222 -4.65 -13.63 15.61
CA ASP A 222 -3.74 -14.11 16.66
C ASP A 222 -2.98 -12.97 17.37
N LYS A 223 -3.27 -11.72 17.04
CA LYS A 223 -2.60 -10.49 17.54
C LYS A 223 -1.12 -10.39 17.18
N SER A 224 -0.67 -11.16 16.17
CA SER A 224 0.66 -11.02 15.60
C SER A 224 0.83 -9.70 14.88
N LEU A 225 2.09 -9.25 14.68
CA LEU A 225 2.39 -8.04 13.94
C LEU A 225 2.07 -8.21 12.46
N SER A 226 1.65 -7.12 11.82
CA SER A 226 1.42 -7.03 10.38
C SER A 226 2.19 -5.85 9.78
N ALA A 227 2.57 -5.95 8.52
CA ALA A 227 3.16 -4.87 7.75
C ALA A 227 2.63 -4.89 6.32
N GLN A 228 2.56 -3.71 5.71
CA GLN A 228 2.12 -3.51 4.33
C GLN A 228 2.98 -2.43 3.66
N PHE A 229 3.23 -2.60 2.38
CA PHE A 229 3.67 -1.56 1.45
C PHE A 229 2.84 -1.66 0.20
N GLU A 230 2.72 -0.55 -0.52
CA GLU A 230 1.92 -0.51 -1.73
C GLU A 230 2.50 0.43 -2.77
N HIS A 231 2.35 0.03 -4.02
CA HIS A 231 2.55 0.87 -5.18
C HIS A 231 1.45 0.69 -6.22
N THR A 232 1.02 1.81 -6.80
CA THR A 232 0.28 1.83 -8.07
C THR A 232 1.27 1.79 -9.23
N LEU A 233 0.98 0.96 -10.23
CA LEU A 233 1.85 0.80 -11.37
C LEU A 233 1.07 0.49 -12.66
N GLY A 234 1.75 0.63 -13.79
CA GLY A 234 1.21 0.32 -15.10
C GLY A 234 2.13 -0.57 -15.92
N ILE A 235 1.55 -1.45 -16.75
CA ILE A 235 2.29 -2.33 -17.64
C ILE A 235 2.56 -1.60 -18.95
N THR A 236 3.84 -1.48 -19.32
CA THR A 236 4.30 -0.90 -20.57
C THR A 236 4.49 -1.99 -21.66
N GLU A 237 4.89 -1.61 -22.88
CA GLU A 237 5.19 -2.56 -23.96
C GLU A 237 6.31 -3.56 -23.59
N ASN A 238 7.28 -3.15 -22.74
CA ASN A 238 8.46 -3.94 -22.46
C ASN A 238 8.70 -4.24 -20.96
N GLY A 239 7.82 -3.76 -20.07
CA GLY A 239 7.99 -3.88 -18.62
C GLY A 239 6.87 -3.19 -17.86
N TYR A 240 7.24 -2.34 -16.93
CA TYR A 240 6.31 -1.61 -16.07
C TYR A 240 6.82 -0.20 -15.74
N GLU A 241 5.92 0.63 -15.22
CA GLU A 241 6.22 1.91 -14.60
C GLU A 241 5.54 1.98 -13.24
N ILE A 242 6.24 2.48 -12.21
CA ILE A 242 5.66 2.76 -10.89
C ILE A 242 5.24 4.23 -10.86
N PHE A 243 3.98 4.51 -10.51
CA PHE A 243 3.43 5.87 -10.51
C PHE A 243 3.58 6.57 -9.15
N THR A 244 3.94 5.83 -8.12
CA THR A 244 3.93 6.26 -6.71
C THR A 244 5.33 6.20 -6.06
N GLU A 245 6.39 6.31 -6.85
CA GLU A 245 7.75 6.38 -6.30
C GLU A 245 7.99 7.72 -5.58
N SER A 246 8.73 7.65 -4.46
CA SER A 246 9.18 8.84 -3.75
C SER A 246 10.22 9.62 -4.54
N ALA A 247 9.99 10.90 -4.76
CA ALA A 247 11.00 11.78 -5.32
C ALA A 247 12.20 12.02 -4.38
N LYS A 248 12.04 11.76 -3.08
CA LYS A 248 13.09 11.83 -2.05
C LYS A 248 13.85 10.52 -1.87
N GLY A 249 13.46 9.45 -2.59
CA GLY A 249 14.05 8.12 -2.43
C GLY A 249 13.60 7.37 -1.16
N TYR A 250 12.53 7.83 -0.51
CA TYR A 250 11.96 7.19 0.69
C TYR A 250 11.22 5.91 0.32
N SER A 251 11.91 4.79 0.34
CA SER A 251 11.34 3.48 -0.03
C SER A 251 10.84 2.67 1.16
N LYS A 252 11.64 2.59 2.23
CA LYS A 252 11.31 1.90 3.49
C LYS A 252 12.08 2.50 4.66
N PRO A 253 11.65 2.29 5.93
CA PRO A 253 12.41 2.78 7.08
C PRO A 253 13.80 2.09 7.21
N PRO A 254 14.83 2.77 7.75
CA PRO A 254 14.77 4.18 8.14
C PRO A 254 14.83 5.11 6.93
N TYR A 255 14.03 6.17 6.97
CA TYR A 255 14.02 7.21 5.95
C TYR A 255 15.14 8.22 6.26
N LEU A 256 16.24 8.15 5.52
CA LEU A 256 17.44 8.95 5.69
C LEU A 256 17.74 9.78 4.45
#